data_83633575730644eb53849637b77d2481
#
_entry.id   83633575730644eb53849637b77d2481
#
_cell.length_a   1.000
_cell.length_b   1.000
_cell.length_c   1.000
_cell.angle_alpha   90.00
_cell.angle_beta   90.00
_cell.angle_gamma   90.00
#
_symmetry.space_group_name_H-M   'P 1'
#
loop_
_entity.id
_entity.type
_entity.pdbx_description
1 polymer ?
#
loop_
_entity_poly.entity_id
_entity_poly.type
_entity_poly.pdbx_seq_one_letter_code
_entity_poly.pdbx_strand_id
1 'polypeptide(L)'
;KAKEAEAQQNAQTANATDDPLANVVKTAAGNEDSEEMKALKDALAKWEETNDAIKQFRDDNDLMDTYLQLAGDMALMSQCFVELQLNQRQLGADGHPVPTSQWKPKVIGIKPRSVFTTRLERQDAQYRINYAYLSNQWLDSTQTTSTMKPEDLKIAAVPYLPTATAVRDLQRITREARQNRVSRKNRPTRFIMSPRDFGGPYYADALWHSIFAGSIFEYAFTIVDDRLTRKRNSNIIGRVIYIHQDYIDRLCNQASQEDKQITPREVMQNVFNEINQWLSNSDNAGQALFASTFVGSDGKDHKAWEIVEIETKAKDRSEAEKTELQEISSIIFFAMGLDSKLIGNTPGDTASSGGTDLRERFLVKQIQFAPLQQLMLRPLEVISQFNEWDEHL
;
A
#
# COMPACT_ATOMS: atom_id res chain seq x y z
N LYS A 1 -52.22 32.06 -21.09
CA LYS A 1 -52.88 30.73 -21.26
C LYS A 1 -51.94 29.66 -21.83
N ALA A 2 -51.11 29.93 -22.85
CA ALA A 2 -50.15 28.95 -23.37
C ALA A 2 -49.00 28.70 -22.37
N LYS A 3 -48.45 29.69 -21.70
CA LYS A 3 -47.42 29.57 -20.65
C LYS A 3 -47.91 28.89 -19.36
N GLU A 4 -49.21 29.01 -19.06
CA GLU A 4 -49.80 28.30 -17.90
C GLU A 4 -50.03 26.84 -18.19
N ALA A 5 -50.31 26.46 -19.46
CA ALA A 5 -50.39 25.08 -19.87
C ALA A 5 -49.04 24.35 -19.89
N GLU A 6 -47.99 25.04 -20.33
CA GLU A 6 -46.61 24.55 -20.27
C GLU A 6 -46.08 24.40 -18.83
N ALA A 7 -46.46 25.35 -17.95
CA ALA A 7 -46.10 25.27 -16.54
C ALA A 7 -46.83 24.13 -15.81
N GLN A 8 -48.07 23.80 -16.16
CA GLN A 8 -48.81 22.68 -15.65
C GLN A 8 -48.29 21.32 -16.19
N GLN A 9 -47.88 21.30 -17.46
CA GLN A 9 -47.28 20.11 -18.05
C GLN A 9 -45.88 19.83 -17.48
N ASN A 10 -45.05 20.84 -17.24
CA ASN A 10 -43.75 20.70 -16.60
C ASN A 10 -43.85 20.38 -15.09
N ALA A 11 -44.89 20.82 -14.40
CA ALA A 11 -45.13 20.46 -13.01
C ALA A 11 -45.63 18.99 -12.86
N GLN A 12 -46.27 18.44 -13.90
CA GLN A 12 -46.65 17.02 -13.93
C GLN A 12 -45.44 16.10 -14.30
N THR A 13 -44.48 16.60 -15.06
CA THR A 13 -43.27 15.85 -15.41
C THR A 13 -42.16 15.92 -14.33
N ALA A 14 -42.18 16.95 -13.48
CA ALA A 14 -41.21 17.10 -12.39
C ALA A 14 -41.50 16.23 -11.15
N ASN A 15 -42.65 15.58 -11.06
CA ASN A 15 -43.05 14.69 -9.97
C ASN A 15 -42.99 13.19 -10.31
N ALA A 16 -42.39 12.84 -11.43
CA ALA A 16 -42.08 11.45 -11.74
C ALA A 16 -40.69 11.13 -11.12
N THR A 17 -40.64 10.89 -9.82
CA THR A 17 -39.60 10.02 -9.28
C THR A 17 -39.79 8.66 -9.93
N ASP A 18 -38.80 8.21 -10.65
CA ASP A 18 -38.70 6.88 -11.31
C ASP A 18 -38.67 5.72 -10.28
N ASP A 19 -39.56 5.75 -9.31
CA ASP A 19 -39.73 4.65 -8.39
C ASP A 19 -40.88 3.77 -8.93
N PRO A 20 -40.58 2.60 -9.50
CA PRO A 20 -41.58 1.70 -10.08
C PRO A 20 -42.67 1.29 -9.03
N LEU A 21 -42.32 1.26 -7.74
CA LEU A 21 -43.25 0.97 -6.64
C LEU A 21 -44.24 2.13 -6.40
N ALA A 22 -43.80 3.39 -6.47
CA ALA A 22 -44.66 4.57 -6.33
C ALA A 22 -45.69 4.65 -7.45
N ASN A 23 -45.35 4.24 -8.67
CA ASN A 23 -46.27 4.20 -9.81
C ASN A 23 -47.32 3.06 -9.69
N VAL A 24 -46.92 1.89 -9.18
CA VAL A 24 -47.83 0.76 -8.91
C VAL A 24 -48.85 1.14 -7.82
N VAL A 25 -48.39 1.81 -6.78
CA VAL A 25 -49.28 2.31 -5.68
C VAL A 25 -50.28 3.35 -6.21
N LYS A 26 -49.88 4.26 -7.09
CA LYS A 26 -50.78 5.25 -7.71
C LYS A 26 -51.81 4.62 -8.65
N THR A 27 -51.49 3.59 -9.37
CA THR A 27 -52.40 2.89 -10.29
C THR A 27 -53.41 2.01 -9.54
N ALA A 28 -53.06 1.52 -8.36
CA ALA A 28 -53.92 0.67 -7.52
C ALA A 28 -54.87 1.47 -6.61
N ALA A 29 -54.74 2.81 -6.53
CA ALA A 29 -55.52 3.67 -5.62
C ALA A 29 -57.06 3.71 -5.92
N GLY A 30 -57.54 2.92 -6.88
CA GLY A 30 -58.97 2.78 -7.16
C GLY A 30 -59.75 1.76 -6.29
N ASN A 31 -59.06 0.96 -5.44
CA ASN A 31 -59.70 -0.08 -4.65
C ASN A 31 -59.03 -0.16 -3.25
N GLU A 32 -59.34 0.77 -2.39
CA GLU A 32 -58.68 0.97 -1.07
C GLU A 32 -58.85 -0.21 -0.08
N ASP A 33 -59.77 -1.14 -0.34
CA ASP A 33 -60.14 -2.22 0.58
C ASP A 33 -59.66 -3.62 0.16
N SER A 34 -58.83 -3.76 -0.87
CA SER A 34 -58.35 -5.08 -1.27
C SER A 34 -57.23 -5.57 -0.34
N GLU A 35 -57.27 -6.88 0.02
CA GLU A 35 -56.19 -7.51 0.82
C GLU A 35 -54.82 -7.33 0.15
N GLU A 36 -54.77 -7.26 -1.17
CA GLU A 36 -53.56 -7.00 -1.96
C GLU A 36 -52.96 -5.60 -1.70
N MET A 37 -53.85 -4.57 -1.61
CA MET A 37 -53.41 -3.20 -1.31
C MET A 37 -52.87 -3.09 0.12
N LYS A 38 -53.44 -3.78 1.07
CA LYS A 38 -52.95 -3.83 2.45
C LYS A 38 -51.59 -4.52 2.52
N ALA A 39 -51.45 -5.66 1.84
CA ALA A 39 -50.16 -6.38 1.75
C ALA A 39 -49.05 -5.52 1.09
N LEU A 40 -49.40 -4.74 0.06
CA LEU A 40 -48.46 -3.84 -0.61
C LEU A 40 -48.04 -2.66 0.31
N LYS A 41 -48.96 -2.06 1.05
CA LYS A 41 -48.65 -1.03 2.03
C LYS A 41 -47.77 -1.55 3.17
N ASP A 42 -48.03 -2.74 3.66
CA ASP A 42 -47.19 -3.39 4.69
C ASP A 42 -45.81 -3.74 4.17
N ALA A 43 -45.68 -4.18 2.91
CA ALA A 43 -44.41 -4.44 2.27
C ALA A 43 -43.59 -3.15 2.06
N LEU A 44 -44.26 -2.07 1.64
CA LEU A 44 -43.62 -0.76 1.47
C LEU A 44 -43.12 -0.20 2.82
N ALA A 45 -43.95 -0.26 3.87
CA ALA A 45 -43.56 0.19 5.21
C ALA A 45 -42.33 -0.61 5.72
N LYS A 46 -42.35 -1.93 5.53
CA LYS A 46 -41.20 -2.79 5.89
C LYS A 46 -39.96 -2.41 5.09
N TRP A 47 -40.11 -2.12 3.80
CA TRP A 47 -38.97 -1.69 2.95
C TRP A 47 -38.38 -0.35 3.41
N GLU A 48 -39.24 0.64 3.72
CA GLU A 48 -38.83 1.93 4.25
C GLU A 48 -38.07 1.79 5.59
N GLU A 49 -38.61 1.01 6.54
CA GLU A 49 -37.96 0.72 7.81
C GLU A 49 -36.58 0.07 7.61
N THR A 50 -36.49 -0.89 6.70
CA THR A 50 -35.23 -1.56 6.40
C THR A 50 -34.21 -0.63 5.76
N ASN A 51 -34.64 0.21 4.80
CA ASN A 51 -33.80 1.20 4.13
C ASN A 51 -33.24 2.24 5.13
N ASP A 52 -34.06 2.69 6.06
CA ASP A 52 -33.64 3.62 7.11
C ASP A 52 -32.67 2.96 8.10
N ALA A 53 -32.90 1.68 8.47
CA ALA A 53 -31.96 0.92 9.28
C ALA A 53 -30.59 0.74 8.58
N ILE A 54 -30.56 0.51 7.27
CA ILE A 54 -29.33 0.42 6.47
C ILE A 54 -28.61 1.77 6.43
N LYS A 55 -29.33 2.87 6.20
CA LYS A 55 -28.76 4.22 6.23
C LYS A 55 -28.16 4.54 7.59
N GLN A 56 -28.91 4.26 8.67
CA GLN A 56 -28.41 4.47 10.03
C GLN A 56 -27.17 3.62 10.30
N PHE A 57 -27.16 2.34 9.91
CA PHE A 57 -25.97 1.49 10.05
C PHE A 57 -24.76 2.04 9.31
N ARG A 58 -24.94 2.55 8.09
CA ARG A 58 -23.88 3.19 7.29
C ARG A 58 -23.29 4.40 8.02
N ASP A 59 -24.17 5.26 8.54
CA ASP A 59 -23.77 6.53 9.15
C ASP A 59 -23.14 6.31 10.54
N ASP A 60 -23.71 5.40 11.36
CA ASP A 60 -23.19 5.05 12.69
C ASP A 60 -21.82 4.38 12.65
N ASN A 61 -21.47 3.72 11.54
CA ASN A 61 -20.21 3.00 11.39
C ASN A 61 -19.19 3.68 10.49
N ASP A 62 -19.51 4.85 9.91
CA ASP A 62 -18.66 5.51 8.91
C ASP A 62 -18.08 4.50 7.91
N LEU A 63 -18.97 3.88 7.14
CA LEU A 63 -18.58 2.77 6.26
C LEU A 63 -17.51 3.17 5.25
N MET A 64 -17.48 4.44 4.82
CA MET A 64 -16.47 4.90 3.86
C MET A 64 -15.08 4.82 4.46
N ASP A 65 -14.87 5.39 5.65
CA ASP A 65 -13.56 5.36 6.33
C ASP A 65 -13.16 3.93 6.70
N THR A 66 -14.11 3.15 7.22
CA THR A 66 -13.93 1.73 7.53
C THR A 66 -13.42 0.95 6.32
N TYR A 67 -14.03 1.14 5.14
CA TYR A 67 -13.64 0.43 3.93
C TYR A 67 -12.34 0.95 3.31
N LEU A 68 -12.02 2.23 3.45
CA LEU A 68 -10.70 2.76 3.06
C LEU A 68 -9.56 2.11 3.87
N GLN A 69 -9.76 1.91 5.17
CA GLN A 69 -8.78 1.22 6.02
C GLN A 69 -8.65 -0.27 5.63
N LEU A 70 -9.76 -0.95 5.40
CA LEU A 70 -9.75 -2.35 4.94
C LEU A 70 -9.09 -2.50 3.56
N ALA A 71 -9.31 -1.53 2.66
CA ALA A 71 -8.66 -1.51 1.35
C ALA A 71 -7.14 -1.34 1.46
N GLY A 72 -6.67 -0.54 2.41
CA GLY A 72 -5.24 -0.41 2.72
C GLY A 72 -4.62 -1.73 3.15
N ASP A 73 -5.24 -2.42 4.12
CA ASP A 73 -4.77 -3.72 4.59
C ASP A 73 -4.83 -4.79 3.48
N MET A 74 -5.91 -4.81 2.68
CA MET A 74 -6.06 -5.74 1.56
C MET A 74 -5.02 -5.49 0.47
N ALA A 75 -4.74 -4.25 0.12
CA ALA A 75 -3.73 -3.90 -0.87
C ALA A 75 -2.32 -4.26 -0.40
N LEU A 76 -2.04 -4.08 0.90
CA LEU A 76 -0.73 -4.34 1.48
C LEU A 76 -0.48 -5.83 1.72
N MET A 77 -1.46 -6.56 2.25
CA MET A 77 -1.28 -7.93 2.76
C MET A 77 -2.17 -8.97 2.07
N SER A 78 -2.96 -8.58 1.05
CA SER A 78 -3.96 -9.44 0.41
C SER A 78 -4.97 -10.06 1.39
N GLN A 79 -5.11 -9.45 2.56
CA GLN A 79 -5.94 -9.88 3.67
C GLN A 79 -6.34 -8.69 4.52
N CYS A 80 -7.56 -8.70 5.05
CA CYS A 80 -7.99 -7.73 6.05
C CYS A 80 -8.71 -8.44 7.20
N PHE A 81 -8.79 -7.76 8.35
CA PHE A 81 -9.54 -8.24 9.51
C PHE A 81 -10.67 -7.29 9.83
N VAL A 82 -11.84 -7.85 10.01
CA VAL A 82 -13.07 -7.10 10.28
C VAL A 82 -13.68 -7.61 11.56
N GLU A 83 -13.94 -6.70 12.50
CA GLU A 83 -14.69 -7.01 13.71
C GLU A 83 -16.14 -6.67 13.51
N LEU A 84 -17.01 -7.66 13.68
CA LEU A 84 -18.45 -7.52 13.73
C LEU A 84 -18.91 -7.39 15.19
N GLN A 85 -19.79 -6.44 15.47
CA GLN A 85 -20.32 -6.19 16.81
C GLN A 85 -21.83 -6.41 16.84
N LEU A 86 -22.27 -7.30 17.71
CA LEU A 86 -23.69 -7.52 17.96
C LEU A 86 -24.24 -6.56 19.04
N ASN A 87 -25.54 -6.29 18.96
CA ASN A 87 -26.24 -5.53 19.96
C ASN A 87 -26.14 -6.23 21.33
N GLN A 88 -25.54 -5.54 22.31
CA GLN A 88 -25.44 -6.04 23.70
C GLN A 88 -26.66 -5.70 24.53
N ARG A 89 -27.25 -4.52 24.29
CA ARG A 89 -28.41 -4.02 25.00
C ARG A 89 -29.61 -3.98 24.05
N GLN A 90 -30.60 -4.75 24.37
CA GLN A 90 -31.94 -4.63 23.80
C GLN A 90 -32.89 -4.32 24.95
N LEU A 91 -33.64 -3.23 24.83
CA LEU A 91 -34.65 -2.85 25.80
C LEU A 91 -36.00 -3.39 25.36
N GLY A 92 -36.80 -3.89 26.30
CA GLY A 92 -38.19 -4.23 26.08
C GLY A 92 -39.08 -2.97 26.02
N ALA A 93 -40.33 -3.15 25.75
CA ALA A 93 -41.33 -2.05 25.75
C ALA A 93 -41.46 -1.34 27.11
N ASP A 94 -41.05 -2.01 28.16
CA ASP A 94 -41.01 -1.53 29.56
C ASP A 94 -39.72 -0.75 29.90
N GLY A 95 -38.82 -0.55 28.93
CA GLY A 95 -37.52 0.10 29.13
C GLY A 95 -36.49 -0.74 29.88
N HIS A 96 -36.82 -1.97 30.28
CA HIS A 96 -35.90 -2.87 30.96
C HIS A 96 -35.09 -3.74 29.96
N PRO A 97 -33.86 -4.16 30.32
CA PRO A 97 -33.08 -5.03 29.47
C PRO A 97 -33.76 -6.38 29.25
N VAL A 98 -33.91 -6.76 27.98
CA VAL A 98 -34.48 -8.04 27.57
C VAL A 98 -33.63 -9.22 28.07
N PRO A 99 -34.22 -10.27 28.67
CA PRO A 99 -33.46 -11.48 29.04
C PRO A 99 -32.87 -12.16 27.81
N THR A 100 -31.79 -12.92 28.01
CA THR A 100 -31.05 -13.54 26.88
C THR A 100 -31.92 -14.49 26.05
N SER A 101 -32.89 -15.14 26.65
CA SER A 101 -33.86 -16.00 25.92
C SER A 101 -34.69 -15.28 24.89
N GLN A 102 -34.95 -13.98 25.09
CA GLN A 102 -35.70 -13.11 24.18
C GLN A 102 -34.80 -12.18 23.35
N TRP A 103 -33.48 -12.29 23.52
CA TRP A 103 -32.54 -11.46 22.78
C TRP A 103 -32.63 -11.74 21.28
N LYS A 104 -32.82 -10.70 20.49
CA LYS A 104 -32.76 -10.73 19.04
C LYS A 104 -31.39 -10.16 18.61
N PRO A 105 -30.41 -11.00 18.29
CA PRO A 105 -29.10 -10.51 17.87
C PRO A 105 -29.19 -9.84 16.50
N LYS A 106 -28.63 -8.64 16.41
CA LYS A 106 -28.37 -7.93 15.14
C LYS A 106 -26.94 -7.43 15.16
N VAL A 107 -26.30 -7.43 14.02
CA VAL A 107 -25.00 -6.76 13.84
C VAL A 107 -25.27 -5.26 13.75
N ILE A 108 -24.73 -4.51 14.71
CA ILE A 108 -24.88 -3.06 14.82
C ILE A 108 -23.59 -2.30 14.56
N GLY A 109 -22.46 -3.01 14.49
CA GLY A 109 -21.17 -2.38 14.30
C GLY A 109 -20.23 -3.21 13.43
N ILE A 110 -19.44 -2.52 12.64
CA ILE A 110 -18.33 -3.04 11.85
C ILE A 110 -17.11 -2.18 12.14
N LYS A 111 -15.96 -2.80 12.44
CA LYS A 111 -14.72 -2.08 12.71
C LYS A 111 -13.54 -2.75 12.03
N PRO A 112 -12.68 -1.99 11.35
CA PRO A 112 -11.43 -2.52 10.81
C PRO A 112 -10.50 -2.89 11.98
N ARG A 113 -9.75 -3.98 11.82
CA ARG A 113 -8.68 -4.40 12.73
C ARG A 113 -7.41 -4.58 11.91
N SER A 114 -6.35 -3.90 12.32
CA SER A 114 -5.10 -3.95 11.58
C SER A 114 -4.54 -5.38 11.53
N VAL A 115 -4.03 -5.76 10.38
CA VAL A 115 -3.33 -7.03 10.16
C VAL A 115 -2.13 -7.17 11.10
N PHE A 116 -1.50 -6.08 11.47
CA PHE A 116 -0.34 -6.07 12.36
C PHE A 116 -0.69 -6.38 13.82
N THR A 117 -1.90 -6.04 14.26
CA THR A 117 -2.36 -6.21 15.65
C THR A 117 -3.26 -7.42 15.87
N THR A 118 -3.54 -8.20 14.81
CA THR A 118 -4.41 -9.36 14.85
C THR A 118 -3.61 -10.63 14.55
N ARG A 119 -3.82 -11.67 15.37
CA ARG A 119 -3.22 -13.00 15.16
C ARG A 119 -4.31 -14.06 15.26
N LEU A 120 -4.23 -15.08 14.41
CA LEU A 120 -5.16 -16.20 14.44
C LEU A 120 -4.64 -17.30 15.35
N GLU A 121 -5.58 -17.98 16.00
CA GLU A 121 -5.31 -19.18 16.79
C GLU A 121 -4.73 -20.29 15.90
N ARG A 122 -3.93 -21.17 16.47
CA ARG A 122 -3.49 -22.38 15.78
C ARG A 122 -4.69 -23.30 15.52
N GLN A 123 -4.73 -23.88 14.32
CA GLN A 123 -5.77 -24.84 13.95
C GLN A 123 -5.87 -26.00 14.95
N ASP A 124 -7.10 -26.36 15.28
CA ASP A 124 -7.40 -27.56 16.04
C ASP A 124 -7.20 -28.85 15.21
N ALA A 125 -7.45 -30.00 15.82
CA ALA A 125 -7.33 -31.31 15.15
C ALA A 125 -8.31 -31.47 13.97
N GLN A 126 -9.31 -30.62 13.86
CA GLN A 126 -10.29 -30.57 12.76
C GLN A 126 -9.97 -29.45 11.75
N TYR A 127 -8.78 -28.89 11.79
CA TYR A 127 -8.33 -27.77 10.94
C TYR A 127 -9.18 -26.50 11.08
N ARG A 128 -9.80 -26.25 12.25
CA ARG A 128 -10.60 -25.06 12.52
C ARG A 128 -9.82 -24.06 13.36
N ILE A 129 -10.03 -22.79 13.06
CA ILE A 129 -9.55 -21.66 13.85
C ILE A 129 -10.76 -21.16 14.64
N ASN A 130 -10.68 -21.13 15.97
CA ASN A 130 -11.80 -20.77 16.82
C ASN A 130 -11.71 -19.31 17.31
N TYR A 131 -10.48 -18.78 17.50
CA TYR A 131 -10.27 -17.46 18.03
C TYR A 131 -9.27 -16.66 17.20
N ALA A 132 -9.48 -15.34 17.22
CA ALA A 132 -8.49 -14.34 16.84
C ALA A 132 -8.06 -13.55 18.09
N TYR A 133 -6.78 -13.25 18.17
CA TYR A 133 -6.16 -12.53 19.28
C TYR A 133 -5.81 -11.12 18.82
N LEU A 134 -6.20 -10.12 19.61
CA LEU A 134 -5.94 -8.71 19.35
C LEU A 134 -5.00 -8.15 20.41
N SER A 135 -3.88 -7.56 19.98
CA SER A 135 -2.96 -6.86 20.90
C SER A 135 -2.14 -5.80 20.17
N ASN A 136 -2.03 -4.62 20.74
CA ASN A 136 -1.12 -3.58 20.25
C ASN A 136 0.34 -3.83 20.65
N GLN A 137 0.59 -4.72 21.60
CA GLN A 137 1.95 -5.03 22.07
C GLN A 137 2.81 -5.72 21.00
N TRP A 138 2.19 -6.30 19.98
CA TRP A 138 2.93 -6.92 18.86
C TRP A 138 3.58 -5.91 17.93
N LEU A 139 3.24 -4.63 18.03
CA LEU A 139 3.87 -3.54 17.29
C LEU A 139 5.14 -3.03 17.97
N ASP A 140 5.31 -3.32 19.25
CA ASP A 140 6.46 -2.86 20.02
C ASP A 140 7.63 -3.86 19.89
N SER A 141 8.55 -3.55 18.99
CA SER A 141 9.75 -4.37 18.74
C SER A 141 10.75 -4.34 19.91
N THR A 142 10.60 -3.42 20.84
CA THR A 142 11.52 -3.26 21.98
C THR A 142 11.20 -4.21 23.13
N GLN A 143 9.97 -4.73 23.16
CA GLN A 143 9.52 -5.67 24.19
C GLN A 143 9.49 -7.10 23.64
N THR A 144 10.46 -7.90 24.03
CA THR A 144 10.45 -9.33 23.74
C THR A 144 9.36 -9.97 24.58
N THR A 145 8.30 -10.47 23.95
CA THR A 145 7.17 -11.15 24.61
C THR A 145 7.58 -12.31 25.50
N SER A 146 8.80 -12.86 25.31
CA SER A 146 9.38 -13.91 26.15
C SER A 146 9.74 -13.46 27.57
N THR A 147 9.85 -12.15 27.82
CA THR A 147 10.19 -11.60 29.15
C THR A 147 8.96 -11.07 29.90
N MET A 148 7.80 -10.97 29.25
CA MET A 148 6.57 -10.49 29.87
C MET A 148 5.89 -11.64 30.63
N LYS A 149 5.38 -11.34 31.82
CA LYS A 149 4.50 -12.25 32.52
C LYS A 149 3.17 -12.37 31.78
N PRO A 150 2.53 -13.55 31.74
CA PRO A 150 1.23 -13.73 31.10
C PRO A 150 0.16 -12.71 31.56
N GLU A 151 0.26 -12.25 32.78
CA GLU A 151 -0.65 -11.27 33.41
C GLU A 151 -0.53 -9.86 32.82
N ASP A 152 0.65 -9.53 32.28
CA ASP A 152 0.93 -8.21 31.68
C ASP A 152 0.57 -8.18 30.18
N LEU A 153 0.25 -9.33 29.59
CA LEU A 153 -0.13 -9.44 28.19
C LEU A 153 -1.58 -9.01 28.00
N LYS A 154 -1.80 -7.79 27.54
CA LYS A 154 -3.12 -7.26 27.19
C LYS A 154 -3.59 -7.84 25.85
N ILE A 155 -3.94 -9.11 25.83
CA ILE A 155 -4.45 -9.81 24.65
C ILE A 155 -5.96 -10.05 24.80
N ALA A 156 -6.72 -9.58 23.84
CA ALA A 156 -8.15 -9.87 23.76
C ALA A 156 -8.38 -11.05 22.81
N ALA A 157 -8.95 -12.13 23.33
CA ALA A 157 -9.42 -13.25 22.52
C ALA A 157 -10.84 -12.98 22.03
N VAL A 158 -11.06 -13.03 20.72
CA VAL A 158 -12.36 -12.79 20.07
C VAL A 158 -12.69 -13.99 19.20
N PRO A 159 -13.93 -14.54 19.23
CA PRO A 159 -14.30 -15.65 18.37
C PRO A 159 -14.08 -15.31 16.89
N TYR A 160 -13.51 -16.26 16.17
CA TYR A 160 -13.24 -16.15 14.73
C TYR A 160 -14.37 -16.76 13.93
N LEU A 161 -14.77 -16.09 12.86
CA LEU A 161 -15.78 -16.54 11.90
C LEU A 161 -15.11 -16.79 10.55
N PRO A 162 -15.04 -18.05 10.09
CA PRO A 162 -14.62 -18.35 8.72
C PRO A 162 -15.57 -17.67 7.73
N THR A 163 -15.01 -16.96 6.75
CA THR A 163 -15.80 -16.15 5.79
C THR A 163 -16.89 -16.97 5.09
N ALA A 164 -16.60 -18.21 4.72
CA ALA A 164 -17.54 -19.09 4.01
C ALA A 164 -18.75 -19.54 4.86
N THR A 165 -18.61 -19.58 6.19
CA THR A 165 -19.64 -20.11 7.10
C THR A 165 -20.14 -19.08 8.13
N ALA A 166 -19.73 -17.82 7.98
CA ALA A 166 -19.90 -16.78 8.97
C ALA A 166 -21.37 -16.61 9.42
N VAL A 167 -22.30 -16.53 8.48
CA VAL A 167 -23.74 -16.38 8.80
C VAL A 167 -24.24 -17.56 9.62
N ARG A 168 -23.95 -18.78 9.17
CA ARG A 168 -24.37 -20.00 9.86
C ARG A 168 -23.76 -20.10 11.27
N ASP A 169 -22.48 -19.74 11.40
CA ASP A 169 -21.80 -19.80 12.69
C ASP A 169 -22.30 -18.71 13.64
N LEU A 170 -22.57 -17.50 13.16
CA LEU A 170 -23.25 -16.46 13.94
C LEU A 170 -24.61 -16.91 14.43
N GLN A 171 -25.44 -17.48 13.55
CA GLN A 171 -26.74 -17.99 13.91
C GLN A 171 -26.64 -19.13 14.94
N ARG A 172 -25.70 -20.05 14.77
CA ARG A 172 -25.46 -21.16 15.71
C ARG A 172 -25.04 -20.62 17.08
N ILE A 173 -24.00 -19.79 17.16
CA ILE A 173 -23.47 -19.26 18.43
C ILE A 173 -24.53 -18.43 19.17
N THR A 174 -25.25 -17.60 18.46
CA THR A 174 -26.31 -16.77 19.07
C THR A 174 -27.51 -17.61 19.53
N ARG A 175 -27.84 -18.70 18.81
CA ARG A 175 -28.87 -19.67 19.22
C ARG A 175 -28.44 -20.41 20.48
N GLU A 176 -27.24 -20.92 20.52
CA GLU A 176 -26.65 -21.61 21.69
C GLU A 176 -26.63 -20.69 22.92
N ALA A 177 -26.23 -19.42 22.75
CA ALA A 177 -26.22 -18.43 23.82
C ALA A 177 -27.65 -18.17 24.40
N ARG A 178 -28.66 -18.19 23.53
CA ARG A 178 -30.08 -18.07 23.97
C ARG A 178 -30.58 -19.33 24.68
N GLN A 179 -30.31 -20.51 24.12
CA GLN A 179 -30.74 -21.78 24.69
C GLN A 179 -30.11 -22.03 26.06
N ASN A 180 -28.79 -21.78 26.18
CA ASN A 180 -28.05 -21.97 27.42
C ASN A 180 -28.24 -20.82 28.43
N ARG A 181 -29.09 -19.83 28.11
CA ARG A 181 -29.37 -18.66 28.97
C ARG A 181 -28.09 -17.98 29.47
N VAL A 182 -27.09 -17.86 28.58
CA VAL A 182 -25.78 -17.27 28.90
C VAL A 182 -26.00 -15.88 29.50
N SER A 183 -25.34 -15.57 30.60
CA SER A 183 -25.40 -14.26 31.22
C SER A 183 -25.11 -13.15 30.23
N ARG A 184 -25.81 -12.01 30.32
CA ARG A 184 -25.63 -10.86 29.44
C ARG A 184 -24.17 -10.40 29.35
N LYS A 185 -23.40 -10.48 30.45
CA LYS A 185 -21.96 -10.12 30.46
C LYS A 185 -21.09 -11.08 29.67
N ASN A 186 -21.49 -12.34 29.54
CA ASN A 186 -20.74 -13.41 28.93
C ASN A 186 -21.20 -13.75 27.51
N ARG A 187 -22.22 -13.02 26.99
CA ARG A 187 -22.67 -13.21 25.61
C ARG A 187 -21.54 -12.85 24.64
N PRO A 188 -21.27 -13.67 23.63
CA PRO A 188 -20.36 -13.32 22.56
C PRO A 188 -21.01 -12.22 21.71
N THR A 189 -20.45 -11.02 21.78
CA THR A 189 -20.95 -9.84 21.05
C THR A 189 -19.94 -9.28 20.06
N ARG A 190 -18.75 -9.83 20.02
CA ARG A 190 -17.68 -9.43 19.12
C ARG A 190 -17.17 -10.65 18.37
N PHE A 191 -16.94 -10.50 17.08
CA PHE A 191 -16.48 -11.57 16.20
C PHE A 191 -15.48 -11.00 15.20
N ILE A 192 -14.47 -11.78 14.83
CA ILE A 192 -13.51 -11.40 13.80
C ILE A 192 -13.75 -12.25 12.56
N MET A 193 -13.86 -11.58 11.42
CA MET A 193 -13.78 -12.18 10.09
C MET A 193 -12.45 -11.79 9.43
N SER A 194 -11.96 -12.63 8.55
CA SER A 194 -10.76 -12.34 7.77
C SER A 194 -10.99 -12.67 6.29
N PRO A 195 -11.57 -11.76 5.52
CA PRO A 195 -11.53 -11.84 4.08
C PRO A 195 -10.08 -11.85 3.60
N ARG A 196 -9.73 -12.83 2.78
CA ARG A 196 -8.36 -13.01 2.29
C ARG A 196 -8.36 -13.63 0.90
N ASP A 197 -7.36 -13.30 0.13
CA ASP A 197 -7.07 -13.89 -1.15
C ASP A 197 -6.30 -15.22 -0.98
N PHE A 198 -5.54 -15.63 -1.96
CA PHE A 198 -4.75 -16.86 -1.90
C PHE A 198 -3.71 -16.83 -0.80
N GLY A 199 -3.38 -17.98 -0.27
CA GLY A 199 -2.34 -18.10 0.74
C GLY A 199 -2.46 -19.36 1.58
N GLY A 200 -1.70 -19.40 2.66
CA GLY A 200 -1.70 -20.48 3.62
C GLY A 200 -2.99 -20.58 4.44
N PRO A 201 -3.08 -21.55 5.34
CA PRO A 201 -4.30 -21.80 6.13
C PRO A 201 -4.64 -20.66 7.09
N TYR A 202 -3.67 -19.80 7.43
CA TYR A 202 -3.84 -18.72 8.41
C TYR A 202 -3.87 -17.34 7.77
N TYR A 203 -2.91 -17.07 6.88
CA TYR A 203 -2.69 -15.74 6.30
C TYR A 203 -2.55 -15.83 4.79
N ALA A 204 -2.94 -14.77 4.11
CA ALA A 204 -2.72 -14.62 2.68
C ALA A 204 -1.24 -14.38 2.40
N ASP A 205 -0.80 -14.80 1.23
CA ASP A 205 0.52 -14.41 0.72
C ASP A 205 0.37 -13.07 -0.01
N ALA A 206 1.06 -12.05 0.48
CA ALA A 206 1.04 -10.75 -0.16
C ALA A 206 1.63 -10.84 -1.58
N LEU A 207 1.03 -10.16 -2.54
CA LEU A 207 1.45 -10.19 -3.95
C LEU A 207 2.94 -9.85 -4.14
N TRP A 208 3.43 -8.90 -3.34
CA TRP A 208 4.82 -8.45 -3.37
C TRP A 208 5.82 -9.39 -2.69
N HIS A 209 5.35 -10.44 -1.98
CA HIS A 209 6.23 -11.35 -1.22
C HIS A 209 7.24 -12.08 -2.11
N SER A 210 6.87 -12.40 -3.35
CA SER A 210 7.75 -13.05 -4.33
C SER A 210 9.01 -12.24 -4.65
N ILE A 211 8.98 -10.91 -4.52
CA ILE A 211 10.12 -10.01 -4.76
C ILE A 211 11.27 -10.31 -3.81
N PHE A 212 10.95 -10.63 -2.55
CA PHE A 212 11.97 -10.96 -1.54
C PHE A 212 12.52 -12.37 -1.70
N ALA A 213 11.69 -13.34 -2.13
CA ALA A 213 12.12 -14.71 -2.35
C ALA A 213 13.14 -14.84 -3.49
N GLY A 214 13.08 -13.96 -4.50
CA GLY A 214 13.94 -13.97 -5.67
C GLY A 214 15.19 -13.07 -5.59
N SER A 215 15.50 -12.48 -4.44
CA SER A 215 16.60 -11.48 -4.26
C SER A 215 16.52 -10.26 -5.19
N ILE A 216 15.39 -10.05 -5.85
CA ILE A 216 15.19 -8.93 -6.80
C ILE A 216 15.29 -7.59 -6.05
N PHE A 217 14.76 -7.57 -4.83
CA PHE A 217 14.79 -6.39 -3.98
C PHE A 217 16.21 -6.05 -3.53
N GLU A 218 17.00 -7.04 -3.12
CA GLU A 218 18.43 -6.87 -2.78
C GLU A 218 19.22 -6.37 -3.97
N TYR A 219 18.95 -6.91 -5.17
CA TYR A 219 19.59 -6.48 -6.39
C TYR A 219 19.30 -5.01 -6.71
N ALA A 220 18.05 -4.57 -6.54
CA ALA A 220 17.69 -3.16 -6.70
C ALA A 220 18.49 -2.25 -5.77
N PHE A 221 18.62 -2.63 -4.50
CA PHE A 221 19.43 -1.88 -3.53
C PHE A 221 20.92 -1.88 -3.88
N THR A 222 21.46 -3.02 -4.31
CA THR A 222 22.88 -3.13 -4.66
C THR A 222 23.24 -2.18 -5.79
N ILE A 223 22.41 -2.04 -6.83
CA ILE A 223 22.65 -1.09 -7.93
C ILE A 223 22.69 0.34 -7.41
N VAL A 224 21.76 0.70 -6.51
CA VAL A 224 21.70 2.06 -5.95
C VAL A 224 22.92 2.33 -5.05
N ASP A 225 23.30 1.35 -4.23
CA ASP A 225 24.44 1.47 -3.32
C ASP A 225 25.78 1.54 -4.07
N ASP A 226 25.95 0.72 -5.10
CA ASP A 226 27.08 0.78 -6.00
C ASP A 226 27.21 2.13 -6.72
N ARG A 227 26.09 2.69 -7.15
CA ARG A 227 26.05 4.04 -7.71
C ARG A 227 26.49 5.10 -6.70
N LEU A 228 25.97 5.02 -5.48
CA LEU A 228 26.30 5.94 -4.40
C LEU A 228 27.78 5.82 -4.03
N THR A 229 28.28 4.60 -3.89
CA THR A 229 29.67 4.30 -3.57
C THR A 229 30.61 4.80 -4.67
N ARG A 230 30.28 4.55 -5.94
CA ARG A 230 31.03 5.10 -7.07
C ARG A 230 31.03 6.62 -7.09
N LYS A 231 29.88 7.23 -6.82
CA LYS A 231 29.76 8.70 -6.77
C LYS A 231 30.58 9.30 -5.63
N ARG A 232 30.64 8.64 -4.47
CA ARG A 232 31.51 9.01 -3.35
C ARG A 232 32.99 8.80 -3.68
N ASN A 233 33.31 7.74 -4.41
CA ASN A 233 34.65 7.37 -4.80
C ASN A 233 35.07 7.92 -6.18
N SER A 234 34.22 8.70 -6.86
CA SER A 234 34.48 9.23 -8.20
C SER A 234 35.69 10.19 -8.28
N ASN A 235 36.28 10.53 -7.13
CA ASN A 235 37.57 11.21 -7.05
C ASN A 235 38.78 10.26 -7.25
N ILE A 236 38.56 8.95 -7.51
CA ILE A 236 39.62 7.99 -7.66
C ILE A 236 40.00 7.90 -9.15
N ILE A 237 41.11 8.51 -9.47
CA ILE A 237 41.87 8.39 -10.74
C ILE A 237 41.02 8.64 -11.99
N GLY A 238 40.45 9.85 -12.12
CA GLY A 238 39.89 10.32 -13.39
C GLY A 238 40.95 10.78 -14.40
N ARG A 239 42.18 10.96 -13.96
CA ARG A 239 43.25 11.53 -14.74
C ARG A 239 44.60 10.87 -14.41
N VAL A 240 45.41 10.59 -15.41
CA VAL A 240 46.80 10.19 -15.27
C VAL A 240 47.66 11.34 -15.72
N ILE A 241 48.58 11.75 -14.87
CA ILE A 241 49.52 12.80 -15.15
C ILE A 241 50.86 12.15 -15.50
N TYR A 242 51.29 12.27 -16.73
CA TYR A 242 52.61 11.86 -17.16
C TYR A 242 53.54 13.03 -17.03
N ILE A 243 54.67 12.86 -16.29
CA ILE A 243 55.68 13.87 -16.11
C ILE A 243 56.94 13.34 -16.78
N HIS A 244 57.59 14.16 -17.64
CA HIS A 244 58.80 13.76 -18.33
C HIS A 244 60.00 13.72 -17.37
N GLN A 245 60.79 12.67 -17.43
CA GLN A 245 61.90 12.47 -16.50
C GLN A 245 62.95 13.60 -16.62
N ASP A 246 63.35 14.00 -17.83
CA ASP A 246 64.35 15.07 -18.05
C ASP A 246 63.88 16.41 -17.47
N TYR A 247 62.56 16.63 -17.37
CA TYR A 247 61.99 17.81 -16.72
C TYR A 247 62.24 17.77 -15.20
N ILE A 248 62.04 16.62 -14.58
CA ILE A 248 62.33 16.43 -13.15
C ILE A 248 63.81 16.61 -12.90
N ASP A 249 64.69 16.00 -13.70
CA ASP A 249 66.10 16.12 -13.55
C ASP A 249 66.61 17.57 -13.69
N ARG A 250 65.97 18.35 -14.59
CA ARG A 250 66.27 19.78 -14.75
C ARG A 250 65.85 20.59 -13.51
N LEU A 251 64.69 20.33 -12.96
CA LEU A 251 64.22 20.97 -11.72
C LEU A 251 65.14 20.60 -10.54
N CYS A 252 65.60 19.37 -10.44
CA CYS A 252 66.55 18.94 -9.43
C CYS A 252 67.88 19.67 -9.56
N ASN A 253 68.40 19.81 -10.81
CA ASN A 253 69.64 20.54 -11.08
C ASN A 253 69.53 22.04 -10.75
N GLN A 254 68.42 22.67 -11.06
CA GLN A 254 68.14 24.05 -10.68
C GLN A 254 68.07 24.22 -9.15
N ALA A 255 67.36 23.32 -8.45
CA ALA A 255 67.26 23.34 -6.99
C ALA A 255 68.61 23.12 -6.31
N SER A 256 69.50 22.29 -6.90
CA SER A 256 70.84 22.08 -6.40
C SER A 256 71.74 23.30 -6.59
N GLN A 257 71.53 24.13 -7.61
CA GLN A 257 72.22 25.40 -7.82
C GLN A 257 71.82 26.47 -6.82
N GLU A 258 70.59 26.33 -6.20
CA GLU A 258 70.08 27.24 -5.16
C GLU A 258 70.46 26.76 -3.76
N ASP A 259 71.46 25.88 -3.59
CA ASP A 259 71.86 25.28 -2.29
C ASP A 259 70.74 24.57 -1.49
N LYS A 260 69.67 24.10 -2.19
CA LYS A 260 68.61 23.30 -1.64
C LYS A 260 68.86 21.83 -1.86
N GLN A 261 69.09 21.06 -0.80
CA GLN A 261 69.14 19.59 -0.86
C GLN A 261 67.75 19.02 -1.04
N ILE A 262 67.25 19.00 -2.27
CA ILE A 262 65.94 18.45 -2.62
C ILE A 262 66.12 17.15 -3.35
N THR A 263 65.45 16.11 -2.94
CA THR A 263 65.51 14.81 -3.63
C THR A 263 64.58 14.81 -4.85
N PRO A 264 64.88 14.03 -5.91
CA PRO A 264 64.03 13.91 -7.11
C PRO A 264 62.58 13.55 -6.76
N ARG A 265 62.37 12.80 -5.67
CA ARG A 265 61.06 12.41 -5.17
C ARG A 265 60.27 13.60 -4.60
N GLU A 266 60.94 14.49 -3.89
CA GLU A 266 60.32 15.72 -3.35
C GLU A 266 59.96 16.69 -4.46
N VAL A 267 60.79 16.84 -5.47
CA VAL A 267 60.50 17.64 -6.67
C VAL A 267 59.26 17.11 -7.39
N MET A 268 59.17 15.80 -7.61
CA MET A 268 58.04 15.16 -8.23
C MET A 268 56.77 15.36 -7.40
N GLN A 269 56.89 15.25 -6.09
CA GLN A 269 55.75 15.43 -5.17
C GLN A 269 55.25 16.88 -5.13
N ASN A 270 56.14 17.86 -5.22
CA ASN A 270 55.79 19.26 -5.29
C ASN A 270 55.08 19.61 -6.61
N VAL A 271 55.56 19.13 -7.74
CA VAL A 271 54.90 19.31 -9.04
C VAL A 271 53.51 18.64 -9.05
N PHE A 272 53.42 17.43 -8.50
CA PHE A 272 52.16 16.74 -8.37
C PHE A 272 51.17 17.52 -7.49
N ASN A 273 51.61 18.01 -6.33
CA ASN A 273 50.77 18.77 -5.41
C ASN A 273 50.29 20.08 -6.05
N GLU A 274 51.16 20.77 -6.77
CA GLU A 274 50.80 22.02 -7.47
C GLU A 274 49.73 21.77 -8.53
N ILE A 275 49.92 20.75 -9.39
CA ILE A 275 48.95 20.36 -10.42
C ILE A 275 47.64 19.91 -9.78
N ASN A 276 47.70 19.10 -8.71
CA ASN A 276 46.52 18.58 -8.03
C ASN A 276 45.75 19.69 -7.30
N GLN A 277 46.44 20.61 -6.65
CA GLN A 277 45.83 21.77 -6.01
C GLN A 277 45.11 22.66 -7.02
N TRP A 278 45.73 22.86 -8.21
CA TRP A 278 45.10 23.62 -9.29
C TRP A 278 43.85 22.92 -9.84
N LEU A 279 43.92 21.60 -10.05
CA LEU A 279 42.81 20.78 -10.58
C LEU A 279 41.67 20.58 -9.57
N SER A 280 41.98 20.63 -8.28
CA SER A 280 40.96 20.39 -7.21
C SER A 280 40.26 21.66 -6.78
N ASN A 281 40.75 22.83 -7.14
CA ASN A 281 40.14 24.09 -6.74
C ASN A 281 38.94 24.43 -7.67
N SER A 282 37.76 24.57 -7.09
CA SER A 282 36.53 24.93 -7.81
C SER A 282 36.65 26.31 -8.52
N ASP A 283 37.48 27.20 -8.00
CA ASP A 283 37.64 28.55 -8.55
C ASP A 283 38.39 28.55 -9.88
N ASN A 284 39.13 27.47 -10.17
CA ASN A 284 39.85 27.27 -11.43
C ASN A 284 39.01 26.54 -12.51
N ALA A 285 37.74 26.23 -12.22
CA ALA A 285 36.88 25.55 -13.16
C ALA A 285 36.69 26.39 -14.44
N GLY A 286 37.11 25.85 -15.58
CA GLY A 286 37.05 26.51 -16.88
C GLY A 286 38.28 27.41 -17.21
N GLN A 287 39.29 27.48 -16.34
CA GLN A 287 40.55 28.18 -16.64
C GLN A 287 41.53 27.26 -17.33
N ALA A 288 42.41 27.84 -18.16
CA ALA A 288 43.45 27.11 -18.85
C ALA A 288 44.67 26.87 -17.92
N LEU A 289 45.10 25.62 -17.83
CA LEU A 289 46.34 25.26 -17.17
C LEU A 289 47.50 25.33 -18.16
N PHE A 290 48.51 26.13 -17.85
CA PHE A 290 49.68 26.29 -18.73
C PHE A 290 50.69 25.18 -18.48
N ALA A 291 51.02 24.43 -19.53
CA ALA A 291 52.12 23.46 -19.52
C ALA A 291 53.34 24.08 -20.22
N SER A 292 54.49 23.99 -19.57
CA SER A 292 55.77 24.41 -20.20
C SER A 292 56.31 23.34 -21.13
N THR A 293 56.97 23.75 -22.20
CA THR A 293 57.79 22.88 -23.02
C THR A 293 59.26 23.08 -22.65
N PHE A 294 60.06 22.03 -22.78
CA PHE A 294 61.48 22.06 -22.53
C PHE A 294 62.23 21.26 -23.63
N VAL A 295 63.48 21.62 -23.88
CA VAL A 295 64.33 20.86 -24.80
C VAL A 295 64.92 19.68 -24.04
N GLY A 296 64.61 18.45 -24.48
CA GLY A 296 65.07 17.22 -23.87
C GLY A 296 66.57 16.94 -24.21
N SER A 297 67.13 15.90 -23.64
CA SER A 297 68.48 15.43 -23.90
C SER A 297 68.71 15.01 -25.36
N ASP A 298 67.63 14.74 -26.10
CA ASP A 298 67.66 14.42 -27.55
C ASP A 298 67.56 15.64 -28.45
N GLY A 299 67.57 16.87 -27.89
CA GLY A 299 67.53 18.12 -28.64
C GLY A 299 66.16 18.47 -29.21
N LYS A 300 65.11 17.77 -28.85
CA LYS A 300 63.75 18.03 -29.26
C LYS A 300 62.93 18.70 -28.16
N ASP A 301 61.89 19.44 -28.58
CA ASP A 301 60.92 20.04 -27.65
C ASP A 301 59.94 18.97 -27.14
N HIS A 302 59.93 18.81 -25.83
CA HIS A 302 59.01 17.90 -25.12
C HIS A 302 58.10 18.69 -24.21
N LYS A 303 56.88 18.14 -23.98
CA LYS A 303 55.96 18.66 -22.96
C LYS A 303 56.50 18.28 -21.57
N ALA A 304 56.54 19.22 -20.65
CA ALA A 304 57.01 18.97 -19.29
C ALA A 304 56.12 17.92 -18.58
N TRP A 305 54.83 17.98 -18.84
CA TRP A 305 53.86 17.02 -18.34
C TRP A 305 52.64 16.97 -19.27
N GLU A 306 51.91 15.85 -19.22
CA GLU A 306 50.67 15.61 -19.97
C GLU A 306 49.62 15.01 -19.09
N ILE A 307 48.41 15.56 -19.14
CA ILE A 307 47.27 15.02 -18.45
C ILE A 307 46.45 14.21 -19.45
N VAL A 308 46.33 12.93 -19.19
CA VAL A 308 45.47 12.04 -19.94
C VAL A 308 44.25 11.75 -19.08
N GLU A 309 43.10 12.19 -19.54
CA GLU A 309 41.85 11.77 -18.92
C GLU A 309 41.62 10.30 -19.24
N ILE A 310 41.46 9.50 -18.20
CA ILE A 310 41.03 8.13 -18.40
C ILE A 310 39.56 8.26 -18.82
N GLU A 311 39.28 8.13 -20.11
CA GLU A 311 37.93 7.91 -20.60
C GLU A 311 37.41 6.63 -19.95
N THR A 312 36.90 6.76 -18.72
CA THR A 312 36.01 5.74 -18.19
C THR A 312 34.84 5.72 -19.17
N LYS A 313 34.43 4.54 -19.63
CA LYS A 313 33.21 4.32 -20.40
C LYS A 313 32.00 4.66 -19.53
N ALA A 314 32.04 5.81 -18.89
CA ALA A 314 31.08 6.28 -17.90
C ALA A 314 29.72 6.50 -18.53
N LYS A 315 29.67 6.86 -19.81
CA LYS A 315 28.46 7.15 -20.56
C LYS A 315 27.73 5.86 -20.91
N ASP A 316 28.42 4.88 -21.48
CA ASP A 316 27.84 3.58 -21.83
C ASP A 316 27.39 2.83 -20.58
N ARG A 317 28.17 2.94 -19.51
CA ARG A 317 27.84 2.33 -18.22
C ARG A 317 26.64 2.99 -17.55
N SER A 318 26.50 4.29 -17.67
CA SER A 318 25.32 5.02 -17.14
C SER A 318 24.03 4.65 -17.88
N GLU A 319 24.09 4.37 -19.16
CA GLU A 319 22.94 3.91 -19.95
C GLU A 319 22.59 2.46 -19.61
N ALA A 320 23.57 1.57 -19.48
CA ALA A 320 23.34 0.19 -19.02
C ALA A 320 22.70 0.15 -17.64
N GLU A 321 23.20 0.94 -16.69
CA GLU A 321 22.64 1.03 -15.33
C GLU A 321 21.22 1.61 -15.30
N LYS A 322 20.88 2.52 -16.22
CA LYS A 322 19.50 2.99 -16.37
C LYS A 322 18.59 1.87 -16.83
N THR A 323 19.01 1.10 -17.83
CA THR A 323 18.25 -0.03 -18.36
C THR A 323 18.03 -1.08 -17.30
N GLU A 324 19.05 -1.44 -16.54
CA GLU A 324 18.94 -2.37 -15.40
C GLU A 324 17.92 -1.88 -14.35
N LEU A 325 17.97 -0.61 -13.96
CA LEU A 325 17.01 -0.03 -13.03
C LEU A 325 15.57 -0.03 -13.57
N GLN A 326 15.41 0.19 -14.87
CA GLN A 326 14.09 0.11 -15.52
C GLN A 326 13.55 -1.32 -15.50
N GLU A 327 14.38 -2.30 -15.85
CA GLU A 327 14.00 -3.72 -15.83
C GLU A 327 13.60 -4.16 -14.44
N ILE A 328 14.42 -3.87 -13.43
CA ILE A 328 14.12 -4.24 -12.03
C ILE A 328 12.87 -3.52 -11.53
N SER A 329 12.74 -2.21 -11.80
CA SER A 329 11.53 -1.47 -11.43
C SER A 329 10.29 -2.07 -12.07
N SER A 330 10.37 -2.48 -13.33
CA SER A 330 9.28 -3.11 -14.06
C SER A 330 8.91 -4.47 -13.45
N ILE A 331 9.89 -5.27 -13.04
CA ILE A 331 9.68 -6.55 -12.36
C ILE A 331 9.00 -6.34 -11.00
N ILE A 332 9.47 -5.34 -10.23
CA ILE A 332 8.89 -5.01 -8.93
C ILE A 332 7.42 -4.56 -9.10
N PHE A 333 7.14 -3.66 -10.04
CA PHE A 333 5.76 -3.22 -10.31
C PHE A 333 4.88 -4.39 -10.74
N PHE A 334 5.38 -5.25 -11.64
CA PHE A 334 4.65 -6.44 -12.09
C PHE A 334 4.33 -7.39 -10.92
N ALA A 335 5.29 -7.66 -10.06
CA ALA A 335 5.12 -8.51 -8.89
C ALA A 335 4.14 -7.91 -7.86
N MET A 336 4.10 -6.57 -7.74
CA MET A 336 3.08 -5.88 -6.94
C MET A 336 1.71 -5.82 -7.62
N GLY A 337 1.58 -6.39 -8.81
CA GLY A 337 0.38 -6.29 -9.61
C GLY A 337 0.07 -4.87 -10.09
N LEU A 338 1.06 -3.99 -10.16
CA LEU A 338 0.90 -2.61 -10.60
C LEU A 338 1.36 -2.47 -12.06
N ASP A 339 0.65 -1.64 -12.82
CA ASP A 339 1.10 -1.24 -14.16
C ASP A 339 1.89 0.07 -14.05
N SER A 340 3.15 0.04 -14.46
CA SER A 340 4.07 1.19 -14.35
C SER A 340 3.53 2.44 -15.07
N LYS A 341 2.80 2.25 -16.17
CA LYS A 341 2.23 3.36 -16.93
C LYS A 341 1.01 4.00 -16.28
N LEU A 342 0.29 3.29 -15.43
CA LEU A 342 -0.82 3.86 -14.64
C LEU A 342 -0.34 4.72 -13.47
N ILE A 343 0.86 4.45 -12.96
CA ILE A 343 1.44 5.18 -11.81
C ILE A 343 2.23 6.40 -12.31
N GLY A 344 2.65 6.38 -13.56
CA GLY A 344 3.55 7.34 -14.17
C GLY A 344 4.73 6.63 -14.81
N ASN A 345 5.70 7.38 -15.32
CA ASN A 345 6.86 6.77 -15.94
C ASN A 345 7.76 6.10 -14.89
N THR A 346 8.24 4.90 -15.21
CA THR A 346 9.34 4.30 -14.45
C THR A 346 10.58 5.21 -14.51
N PRO A 347 11.44 5.21 -13.48
CA PRO A 347 12.67 5.98 -13.52
C PRO A 347 13.49 5.66 -14.79
N GLY A 348 13.64 6.64 -15.67
CA GLY A 348 14.35 6.49 -16.94
C GLY A 348 13.49 6.21 -18.18
N ASP A 349 12.20 5.98 -18.05
CA ASP A 349 11.29 5.84 -19.18
C ASP A 349 10.74 7.22 -19.58
N THR A 350 10.83 7.53 -20.88
CA THR A 350 10.32 8.78 -21.47
C THR A 350 9.04 8.58 -22.28
N ALA A 351 8.56 7.34 -22.40
CA ALA A 351 7.41 7.02 -23.22
C ALA A 351 6.10 7.46 -22.56
N SER A 352 5.49 8.52 -23.07
CA SER A 352 4.11 8.85 -22.74
C SER A 352 3.16 7.89 -23.46
N SER A 353 2.30 7.20 -22.71
CA SER A 353 1.21 6.43 -23.30
C SER A 353 0.09 7.38 -23.74
N GLY A 354 -0.52 7.11 -24.90
CA GLY A 354 -1.72 7.83 -25.34
C GLY A 354 -2.89 7.59 -24.38
N GLY A 355 -3.83 8.54 -24.32
CA GLY A 355 -4.98 8.46 -23.41
C GLY A 355 -5.84 7.19 -23.58
N THR A 356 -5.88 6.62 -24.80
CA THR A 356 -6.58 5.36 -25.09
C THR A 356 -5.89 4.17 -24.41
N ASP A 357 -4.56 4.05 -24.49
CA ASP A 357 -3.76 3.00 -23.83
C ASP A 357 -3.94 3.03 -22.31
N LEU A 358 -3.92 4.23 -21.70
CA LEU A 358 -4.16 4.38 -20.26
C LEU A 358 -5.56 3.92 -19.85
N ARG A 359 -6.58 4.23 -20.66
CA ARG A 359 -7.96 3.81 -20.41
C ARG A 359 -8.12 2.29 -20.49
N GLU A 360 -7.53 1.66 -21.50
CA GLU A 360 -7.58 0.21 -21.65
C GLU A 360 -6.88 -0.50 -20.50
N ARG A 361 -5.70 -0.03 -20.11
CA ARG A 361 -4.96 -0.55 -18.93
C ARG A 361 -5.75 -0.40 -17.65
N PHE A 362 -6.41 0.74 -17.45
CA PHE A 362 -7.27 0.97 -16.30
C PHE A 362 -8.44 -0.02 -16.26
N LEU A 363 -9.11 -0.28 -17.39
CA LEU A 363 -10.19 -1.27 -17.49
C LEU A 363 -9.70 -2.69 -17.15
N VAL A 364 -8.56 -3.09 -17.70
CA VAL A 364 -7.94 -4.40 -17.36
C VAL A 364 -7.67 -4.47 -15.85
N LYS A 365 -7.19 -3.38 -15.27
CA LYS A 365 -6.90 -3.30 -13.84
C LYS A 365 -8.16 -3.40 -12.98
N GLN A 366 -9.25 -2.74 -13.37
CA GLN A 366 -10.54 -2.89 -12.69
C GLN A 366 -11.02 -4.36 -12.67
N ILE A 367 -10.89 -5.07 -13.80
CA ILE A 367 -11.25 -6.49 -13.87
C ILE A 367 -10.37 -7.34 -12.95
N GLN A 368 -9.07 -7.06 -12.87
CA GLN A 368 -8.14 -7.77 -11.99
C GLN A 368 -8.45 -7.54 -10.50
N PHE A 369 -8.92 -6.33 -10.12
CA PHE A 369 -9.25 -6.02 -8.73
C PHE A 369 -10.66 -6.45 -8.32
N ALA A 370 -11.55 -6.77 -9.27
CA ALA A 370 -12.92 -7.15 -8.96
C ALA A 370 -13.04 -8.30 -7.94
N PRO A 371 -12.24 -9.38 -7.99
CA PRO A 371 -12.28 -10.43 -6.97
C PRO A 371 -11.91 -9.93 -5.57
N LEU A 372 -10.89 -9.06 -5.45
CA LEU A 372 -10.49 -8.47 -4.16
C LEU A 372 -11.58 -7.55 -3.60
N GLN A 373 -12.23 -6.78 -4.46
CA GLN A 373 -13.37 -5.94 -4.06
C GLN A 373 -14.54 -6.80 -3.55
N GLN A 374 -14.84 -7.92 -4.22
CA GLN A 374 -15.86 -8.85 -3.74
C GLN A 374 -15.51 -9.45 -2.39
N LEU A 375 -14.24 -9.84 -2.17
CA LEU A 375 -13.79 -10.32 -0.87
C LEU A 375 -13.97 -9.27 0.22
N MET A 376 -13.69 -8.01 -0.08
CA MET A 376 -13.88 -6.90 0.87
C MET A 376 -15.35 -6.65 1.20
N LEU A 377 -16.26 -6.86 0.25
CA LEU A 377 -17.71 -6.69 0.49
C LEU A 377 -18.33 -7.86 1.27
N ARG A 378 -17.64 -9.00 1.38
CA ARG A 378 -18.14 -10.18 2.06
C ARG A 378 -18.65 -9.94 3.50
N PRO A 379 -18.03 -9.11 4.34
CA PRO A 379 -18.59 -8.77 5.66
C PRO A 379 -19.93 -8.06 5.60
N LEU A 380 -20.17 -7.19 4.59
CA LEU A 380 -21.48 -6.55 4.42
C LEU A 380 -22.56 -7.55 3.99
N GLU A 381 -22.23 -8.49 3.11
CA GLU A 381 -23.13 -9.58 2.75
C GLU A 381 -23.53 -10.41 3.98
N VAL A 382 -22.55 -10.72 4.85
CA VAL A 382 -22.83 -11.44 6.10
C VAL A 382 -23.72 -10.63 7.03
N ILE A 383 -23.51 -9.32 7.14
CA ILE A 383 -24.34 -8.41 7.94
C ILE A 383 -25.76 -8.36 7.39
N SER A 384 -25.88 -8.19 6.07
CA SER A 384 -27.17 -8.12 5.38
C SER A 384 -28.00 -9.40 5.62
N GLN A 385 -27.41 -10.56 5.36
CA GLN A 385 -28.07 -11.85 5.57
C GLN A 385 -28.41 -12.11 7.06
N PHE A 386 -27.52 -11.75 7.98
CA PHE A 386 -27.76 -11.96 9.40
C PHE A 386 -28.82 -11.00 9.96
N ASN A 387 -28.91 -9.77 9.47
CA ASN A 387 -29.87 -8.76 9.86
C ASN A 387 -31.20 -8.87 9.08
N GLU A 388 -31.30 -9.81 8.14
CA GLU A 388 -32.48 -9.99 7.27
C GLU A 388 -32.76 -8.77 6.37
N TRP A 389 -31.69 -8.18 5.81
CA TRP A 389 -31.75 -7.06 4.86
C TRP A 389 -31.61 -7.47 3.41
N ASP A 390 -31.21 -8.70 3.13
CA ASP A 390 -30.84 -9.22 1.81
C ASP A 390 -31.98 -9.27 0.80
N GLU A 391 -33.22 -9.30 1.27
CA GLU A 391 -34.41 -9.17 0.41
C GLU A 391 -34.58 -7.75 -0.18
N HIS A 392 -33.81 -6.77 0.29
CA HIS A 392 -33.93 -5.34 -0.02
C HIS A 392 -32.65 -4.71 -0.58
N LEU A 393 -31.59 -5.49 -0.75
CA LEU A 393 -30.32 -5.12 -1.38
C LEU A 393 -30.17 -5.76 -2.75
#